data_4f74c0652b3e7982d83b429cc501f7b8
#
_entry.id   4f74c0652b3e7982d83b429cc501f7b8
#
_cell.length_a   1.000
_cell.length_b   1.000
_cell.length_c   1.000
_cell.angle_alpha   90.00
_cell.angle_beta   90.00
_cell.angle_gamma   90.00
#
_symmetry.space_group_name_H-M   'P 1'
#
loop_
_entity.id
_entity.type
_entity.pdbx_description
1 polymer ?
#
loop_
_entity_poly.entity_id
_entity_poly.type
_entity_poly.pdbx_seq_one_letter_code
_entity_poly.pdbx_strand_id
1 'polypeptide(L)'
;MVQDDVGGLEVRNADGEWIRAPHIPNTFIINLGDMVPVLTRGIYRSNMHRVLNLNPERHRYSVPTFFDPNFFYRITPPDGLPGDESLPAASRTVGEHMAAMMEKTYA
;
A
#
# COMPACT_ATOMS: atom_id res chain seq x y z
N MET A 1 -1.83 -0.87 10.07
CA MET A 1 -0.72 -1.61 10.71
C MET A 1 -0.40 -1.00 12.06
N VAL A 2 -0.18 -1.84 13.05
CA VAL A 2 0.41 -1.46 14.35
C VAL A 2 1.87 -1.87 14.32
N GLN A 3 2.75 -1.08 14.91
CA GLN A 3 4.16 -1.43 15.09
C GLN A 3 4.61 -1.11 16.53
N ASP A 4 5.67 -1.77 16.98
CA ASP A 4 6.33 -1.48 18.24
C ASP A 4 7.23 -0.23 18.16
N ASP A 5 7.91 0.08 19.26
CA ASP A 5 8.77 1.25 19.40
C ASP A 5 10.16 1.09 18.77
N VAL A 6 10.49 -0.08 18.21
CA VAL A 6 11.77 -0.29 17.51
C VAL A 6 11.84 0.56 16.26
N GLY A 7 10.70 0.78 15.59
CA GLY A 7 10.65 1.60 14.40
C GLY A 7 11.25 0.92 13.17
N GLY A 8 11.81 1.70 12.26
CA GLY A 8 12.49 1.21 11.06
C GLY A 8 11.63 1.14 9.81
N LEU A 9 10.34 1.46 9.89
CA LEU A 9 9.52 1.62 8.70
C LEU A 9 9.90 2.92 7.97
N GLU A 10 10.10 2.81 6.68
CA GLU A 10 10.32 3.93 5.77
C GLU A 10 9.37 3.84 4.58
N VAL A 11 8.90 4.99 4.14
CA VAL A 11 8.02 5.16 2.98
C VAL A 11 8.72 6.05 1.96
N ARG A 12 8.65 5.69 0.69
CA ARG A 12 9.23 6.48 -0.39
C ARG A 12 8.23 7.55 -0.84
N ASN A 13 8.65 8.82 -0.78
CA ASN A 13 7.84 9.94 -1.25
C ASN A 13 7.86 10.10 -2.79
N ALA A 14 7.13 11.09 -3.30
CA ALA A 14 7.06 11.37 -4.73
C ALA A 14 8.40 11.79 -5.34
N ASP A 15 9.29 12.39 -4.55
CA ASP A 15 10.63 12.81 -4.98
C ASP A 15 11.65 11.66 -4.96
N GLY A 16 11.22 10.47 -4.57
CA GLY A 16 12.06 9.29 -4.48
C GLY A 16 12.86 9.15 -3.19
N GLU A 17 12.64 10.02 -2.22
CA GLU A 17 13.31 9.99 -0.92
C GLU A 17 12.62 9.03 0.05
N TRP A 18 13.41 8.35 0.87
CA TRP A 18 12.92 7.49 1.94
C TRP A 18 12.70 8.29 3.22
N ILE A 19 11.46 8.34 3.66
CA ILE A 19 11.04 9.07 4.86
C ILE A 19 10.67 8.08 5.94
N ARG A 20 11.20 8.27 7.14
CA ARG A 20 10.85 7.43 8.30
C ARG A 20 9.42 7.67 8.73
N ALA A 21 8.72 6.56 9.02
CA ALA A 21 7.45 6.57 9.72
C ALA A 21 7.69 6.17 11.19
N PRO A 22 7.90 7.15 12.08
CA PRO A 22 8.26 6.87 13.47
C PRO A 22 7.09 6.20 14.21
N HIS A 23 7.43 5.45 15.26
CA HIS A 23 6.42 4.95 16.17
C HIS A 23 5.80 6.13 16.94
N ILE A 24 4.47 6.24 16.87
CA ILE A 24 3.67 7.17 17.68
C ILE A 24 2.71 6.32 18.51
N PRO A 25 2.80 6.37 19.86
CA PRO A 25 1.94 5.56 20.72
C PRO A 25 0.45 5.76 20.43
N ASN A 26 -0.32 4.67 20.50
CA ASN A 26 -1.77 4.68 20.29
C ASN A 26 -2.22 5.14 18.89
N THR A 27 -1.39 4.96 17.89
CA THR A 27 -1.73 5.26 16.49
C THR A 27 -1.61 4.05 15.59
N PHE A 28 -2.28 4.12 14.43
CA PHE A 28 -2.13 3.18 13.34
C PHE A 28 -1.41 3.84 12.17
N ILE A 29 -0.62 3.06 11.45
CA ILE A 29 -0.09 3.48 10.15
C ILE A 29 -0.99 2.87 9.09
N ILE A 30 -1.50 3.72 8.19
CA ILE A 30 -2.34 3.30 7.07
C ILE A 30 -1.57 3.52 5.78
N ASN A 31 -1.35 2.44 5.04
CA ASN A 31 -0.76 2.46 3.71
C ASN A 31 -1.83 2.17 2.67
N LEU A 32 -1.86 2.94 1.60
CA LEU A 32 -2.73 2.69 0.47
C LEU A 32 -2.12 1.59 -0.40
N GLY A 33 -2.94 0.58 -0.70
CA GLY A 33 -2.55 -0.54 -1.56
C GLY A 33 -2.63 -0.19 -3.05
N ASP A 34 -2.14 -1.10 -3.90
CA ASP A 34 -2.00 -0.91 -5.35
C ASP A 34 -3.32 -0.78 -6.12
N MET A 35 -4.44 -1.16 -5.52
CA MET A 35 -5.76 -0.96 -6.11
C MET A 35 -6.26 0.49 -5.99
N VAL A 36 -5.78 1.24 -5.01
CA VAL A 36 -6.25 2.60 -4.76
C VAL A 36 -5.95 3.56 -5.92
N PRO A 37 -4.77 3.55 -6.56
CA PRO A 37 -4.52 4.34 -7.75
C PRO A 37 -5.53 4.08 -8.88
N VAL A 38 -5.93 2.83 -9.06
CA VAL A 38 -6.92 2.45 -10.08
C VAL A 38 -8.30 2.98 -9.71
N LEU A 39 -8.73 2.74 -8.46
CA LEU A 39 -10.03 3.19 -7.95
C LEU A 39 -10.18 4.71 -7.94
N THR A 40 -9.08 5.44 -7.82
CA THR A 40 -9.08 6.90 -7.70
C THR A 40 -8.57 7.61 -8.95
N ARG A 41 -8.41 6.91 -10.07
CA ARG A 41 -7.85 7.46 -11.32
C ARG A 41 -6.53 8.25 -11.07
N GLY A 42 -5.65 7.71 -10.23
CA GLY A 42 -4.36 8.28 -9.93
C GLY A 42 -4.35 9.46 -8.95
N ILE A 43 -5.51 9.87 -8.40
CA ILE A 43 -5.58 10.92 -7.38
C ILE A 43 -4.79 10.52 -6.14
N TYR A 44 -5.00 9.29 -5.66
CA TYR A 44 -4.21 8.70 -4.58
C TYR A 44 -3.24 7.68 -5.14
N ARG A 45 -2.03 7.64 -4.60
CA ARG A 45 -0.96 6.73 -5.02
C ARG A 45 -0.68 5.70 -3.94
N SER A 46 -0.24 4.52 -4.35
CA SER A 46 0.43 3.60 -3.44
C SER A 46 1.93 3.93 -3.41
N ASN A 47 2.51 3.91 -2.22
CA ASN A 47 3.91 4.24 -2.03
C ASN A 47 4.71 2.98 -1.69
N MET A 48 5.90 2.89 -2.27
CA MET A 48 6.87 1.89 -1.84
C MET A 48 7.21 2.09 -0.37
N HIS A 49 7.30 1.01 0.37
CA HIS A 49 7.71 1.04 1.77
C HIS A 49 8.67 -0.11 2.05
N ARG A 50 9.50 0.07 3.05
CA ARG A 50 10.48 -0.92 3.48
C ARG A 50 10.68 -0.86 4.98
N VAL A 51 11.28 -1.90 5.53
CA VAL A 51 11.68 -1.95 6.93
C VAL A 51 13.19 -2.12 6.99
N LEU A 52 13.84 -1.23 7.74
CA LEU A 52 15.25 -1.34 8.10
C LEU A 52 15.32 -1.61 9.60
N ASN A 53 15.84 -2.76 10.01
CA ASN A 53 16.11 -3.02 11.41
C ASN A 53 17.41 -2.30 11.80
N LEU A 54 17.27 -1.14 12.40
CA LEU A 54 18.39 -0.30 12.84
C LEU A 54 18.93 -0.69 14.23
N ASN A 55 18.26 -1.61 14.92
CA ASN A 55 18.66 -2.09 16.23
C ASN A 55 18.76 -3.63 16.19
N PRO A 56 19.96 -4.19 15.92
CA PRO A 56 20.14 -5.63 15.77
C PRO A 56 19.96 -6.41 17.09
N GLU A 57 19.96 -5.72 18.22
CA GLU A 57 19.78 -6.34 19.53
C GLU A 57 18.31 -6.47 19.96
N ARG A 58 17.39 -5.87 19.19
CA ARG A 58 15.96 -5.91 19.46
C ARG A 58 15.19 -6.48 18.27
N HIS A 59 14.28 -7.40 18.56
CA HIS A 59 13.29 -7.84 17.58
C HIS A 59 12.27 -6.72 17.33
N ARG A 60 11.90 -6.55 16.08
CA ARG A 60 10.82 -5.66 15.68
C ARG A 60 9.57 -6.46 15.41
N TYR A 61 8.46 -6.02 16.00
CA TYR A 61 7.15 -6.61 15.77
C TYR A 61 6.21 -5.60 15.12
N SER A 62 5.45 -6.06 14.14
CA SER A 62 4.37 -5.30 13.55
C SER A 62 3.22 -6.23 13.18
N VAL A 63 2.00 -5.71 13.27
CA VAL A 63 0.77 -6.44 12.93
C VAL A 63 0.10 -5.71 11.78
N PRO A 64 0.31 -6.13 10.53
CA PRO A 64 -0.42 -5.61 9.39
C PRO A 64 -1.84 -6.19 9.37
N THR A 65 -2.80 -5.37 8.99
CA THR A 65 -4.17 -5.81 8.68
C THR A 65 -4.45 -5.38 7.25
N PHE A 66 -4.74 -6.35 6.39
CA PHE A 66 -5.11 -6.11 5.00
C PHE A 66 -6.62 -5.97 4.90
N PHE A 67 -7.06 -4.95 4.20
CA PHE A 67 -8.47 -4.71 3.89
C PHE A 67 -8.60 -4.64 2.37
N ASP A 68 -9.20 -5.66 1.79
CA ASP A 68 -9.38 -5.80 0.35
C ASP A 68 -10.88 -5.85 0.01
N PRO A 69 -11.29 -5.35 -1.17
CA PRO A 69 -12.64 -5.57 -1.68
C PRO A 69 -12.93 -7.05 -1.94
N ASN A 70 -14.19 -7.37 -2.25
CA ASN A 70 -14.59 -8.72 -2.63
C ASN A 70 -13.72 -9.24 -3.78
N PHE A 71 -13.28 -10.49 -3.69
CA PHE A 71 -12.39 -11.14 -4.64
C PHE A 71 -12.88 -11.07 -6.10
N PHE A 72 -14.17 -11.15 -6.31
CA PHE A 72 -14.80 -11.10 -7.64
C PHE A 72 -15.18 -9.70 -8.09
N TYR A 73 -14.97 -8.69 -7.23
CA TYR A 73 -15.24 -7.31 -7.59
C TYR A 73 -14.31 -6.86 -8.72
N ARG A 74 -14.88 -6.28 -9.76
CA ARG A 74 -14.12 -5.68 -10.85
C ARG A 74 -13.68 -4.29 -10.45
N ILE A 75 -12.37 -4.05 -10.48
CA ILE A 75 -11.78 -2.80 -10.03
C ILE A 75 -12.13 -1.70 -11.04
N THR A 76 -13.09 -0.87 -10.70
CA THR A 76 -13.55 0.25 -11.54
C THR A 76 -13.64 1.52 -10.68
N PRO A 77 -13.14 2.66 -11.20
CA PRO A 77 -13.33 3.93 -10.52
C PRO A 77 -14.83 4.26 -10.41
N PRO A 78 -15.27 4.88 -9.31
CA PRO A 78 -16.62 5.42 -9.20
C PRO A 78 -16.92 6.46 -10.29
N ASP A 79 -18.17 6.49 -10.74
CA ASP A 79 -18.62 7.48 -11.73
C ASP A 79 -18.46 8.90 -11.20
N GLY A 80 -18.08 9.81 -12.08
CA GLY A 80 -17.93 11.24 -11.77
C GLY A 80 -16.72 11.60 -10.92
N LEU A 81 -15.85 10.64 -10.61
CA LEU A 81 -14.60 10.94 -9.92
C LEU A 81 -13.64 11.67 -10.87
N PRO A 82 -13.12 12.85 -10.49
CA PRO A 82 -12.05 13.51 -11.26
C PRO A 82 -10.77 12.65 -11.22
N GLY A 83 -9.88 12.85 -12.16
CA GLY A 83 -8.61 12.17 -12.23
C GLY A 83 -8.15 11.95 -13.64
N ASP A 84 -7.12 11.14 -13.82
CA ASP A 84 -6.55 10.84 -15.13
C ASP A 84 -7.42 9.82 -15.87
N GLU A 85 -8.21 10.29 -16.81
CA GLU A 85 -9.07 9.45 -17.66
C GLU A 85 -8.28 8.59 -18.66
N SER A 86 -7.00 8.89 -18.87
CA SER A 86 -6.13 8.09 -19.74
C SER A 86 -5.66 6.80 -19.05
N LEU A 87 -5.76 6.72 -17.73
CA LEU A 87 -5.48 5.50 -17.00
C LEU A 87 -6.58 4.48 -17.31
N PRO A 88 -6.22 3.30 -17.82
CA PRO A 88 -7.21 2.28 -18.14
C PRO A 88 -7.97 1.91 -16.86
N ALA A 89 -9.28 1.93 -16.92
CA ALA A 89 -10.09 1.23 -15.94
C ALA A 89 -9.58 -0.21 -15.90
N ALA A 90 -9.21 -0.70 -14.72
CA ALA A 90 -8.71 -2.06 -14.64
C ALA A 90 -9.80 -3.00 -15.12
N SER A 91 -9.53 -3.73 -16.18
CA SER A 91 -10.44 -4.73 -16.73
C SER A 91 -10.49 -6.00 -15.87
N ARG A 92 -9.69 -6.07 -14.81
CA ARG A 92 -9.51 -7.26 -13.97
C ARG A 92 -10.23 -7.16 -12.63
N THR A 93 -10.53 -8.32 -12.06
CA THR A 93 -11.08 -8.44 -10.72
C THR A 93 -10.00 -8.23 -9.65
N VAL A 94 -10.41 -8.04 -8.40
CA VAL A 94 -9.51 -7.99 -7.25
C VAL A 94 -8.63 -9.24 -7.17
N GLY A 95 -9.23 -10.42 -7.35
CA GLY A 95 -8.49 -11.68 -7.33
C GLY A 95 -7.44 -11.80 -8.43
N GLU A 96 -7.77 -11.40 -9.64
CA GLU A 96 -6.81 -11.36 -10.77
C GLU A 96 -5.67 -10.36 -10.51
N HIS A 97 -5.99 -9.21 -9.90
CA HIS A 97 -4.98 -8.24 -9.49
C HIS A 97 -4.04 -8.81 -8.44
N MET A 98 -4.59 -9.43 -7.39
CA MET A 98 -3.79 -10.05 -6.31
C MET A 98 -2.88 -11.16 -6.86
N ALA A 99 -3.41 -12.03 -7.72
CA ALA A 99 -2.62 -13.09 -8.34
C ALA A 99 -1.44 -12.53 -9.15
N ALA A 100 -1.68 -11.50 -9.96
CA ALA A 100 -0.63 -10.84 -10.75
C ALA A 100 0.44 -10.16 -9.87
N MET A 101 0.06 -9.59 -8.73
CA MET A 101 1.01 -8.99 -7.80
C MET A 101 1.84 -10.04 -7.06
N MET A 102 1.24 -11.18 -6.68
CA MET A 102 1.96 -12.30 -6.08
C MET A 102 2.98 -12.90 -7.05
N GLU A 103 2.59 -13.13 -8.29
CA GLU A 103 3.47 -13.62 -9.34
C GLU A 103 4.69 -12.69 -9.53
N LYS A 104 4.45 -11.38 -9.54
CA LYS A 104 5.51 -10.37 -9.66
C LYS A 104 6.47 -10.35 -8.46
N THR A 105 5.98 -10.68 -7.28
CA THR A 105 6.75 -10.61 -6.03
C THR A 105 7.56 -11.88 -5.79
N TYR A 106 7.04 -13.05 -6.18
CA TYR A 106 7.61 -14.36 -5.87
C TYR A 106 8.14 -15.13 -7.09
N ALA A 107 8.10 -14.52 -8.24
CA ALA A 107 8.64 -15.11 -9.47
C ALA A 107 10.18 -15.07 -9.52
#